data_b80db79e83af108ef5e5ac055a6f8585
#
_entry.id   b80db79e83af108ef5e5ac055a6f8585
#
_cell.length_a   1.000
_cell.length_b   1.000
_cell.length_c   1.000
_cell.angle_alpha   90.00
_cell.angle_beta   90.00
_cell.angle_gamma   90.00
#
_symmetry.space_group_name_H-M   'P 1'
#
loop_
_entity.id
_entity.type
_entity.pdbx_description
1 polymer ?
#
loop_
_entity_poly.entity_id
_entity_poly.type
_entity_poly.pdbx_seq_one_letter_code
_entity_poly.pdbx_strand_id
1 'polypeptide(L)'
;MKIKEFSTKDFTAVSQLWRRSGFEIRPGDSKEELRRKLERDPDLFLVAEEDAKIVGAVIGAWDGRRAWIYHLAVDPRFRRKHIASKMLQEVERRMREKGVPKVNAQVFLWNAPSLNLFESLGYKKQSDLVQMGKTLGDNKQFSTKTSSPGRK
;
A
#
# COMPACT_ATOMS: atom_id res chain seq x y z
N MET A 1 17.03 5.84 -8.97
CA MET A 1 15.88 5.14 -8.35
C MET A 1 15.27 4.19 -9.35
N LYS A 2 14.89 3.02 -8.89
CA LYS A 2 14.28 2.00 -9.74
C LYS A 2 12.98 1.53 -9.11
N ILE A 3 11.91 1.49 -9.89
CA ILE A 3 10.63 0.93 -9.45
C ILE A 3 10.50 -0.45 -10.09
N LYS A 4 10.26 -1.45 -9.26
CA LYS A 4 10.17 -2.84 -9.72
C LYS A 4 9.08 -3.58 -8.97
N GLU A 5 8.75 -4.77 -9.44
CA GLU A 5 7.76 -5.60 -8.78
C GLU A 5 8.33 -6.20 -7.50
N PHE A 6 7.50 -6.26 -6.48
CA PHE A 6 7.85 -6.91 -5.22
C PHE A 6 8.06 -8.41 -5.46
N SER A 7 9.02 -8.97 -4.75
CA SER A 7 9.15 -10.42 -4.69
C SER A 7 9.24 -10.84 -3.22
N THR A 8 9.05 -12.13 -2.94
CA THR A 8 9.03 -12.59 -1.55
C THR A 8 10.35 -12.37 -0.82
N LYS A 9 11.45 -12.26 -1.55
CA LYS A 9 12.73 -11.95 -0.92
C LYS A 9 12.80 -10.51 -0.40
N ASP A 10 11.87 -9.67 -0.84
CA ASP A 10 11.79 -8.28 -0.35
C ASP A 10 10.93 -8.18 0.90
N PHE A 11 10.34 -9.27 1.37
CA PHE A 11 9.35 -9.23 2.45
C PHE A 11 9.87 -8.56 3.71
N THR A 12 11.07 -8.94 4.17
CA THR A 12 11.60 -8.37 5.41
C THR A 12 11.80 -6.87 5.28
N ALA A 13 12.39 -6.43 4.16
CA ALA A 13 12.63 -5.00 3.95
C ALA A 13 11.33 -4.21 3.89
N VAL A 14 10.33 -4.74 3.20
CA VAL A 14 9.03 -4.06 3.07
C VAL A 14 8.30 -4.03 4.41
N SER A 15 8.31 -5.14 5.16
CA SER A 15 7.68 -5.17 6.48
C SER A 15 8.30 -4.16 7.42
N GLN A 16 9.62 -4.03 7.40
CA GLN A 16 10.31 -3.05 8.22
C GLN A 16 9.98 -1.62 7.79
N LEU A 17 9.88 -1.40 6.48
CA LEU A 17 9.48 -0.11 5.94
C LEU A 17 8.08 0.27 6.43
N TRP A 18 7.14 -0.65 6.37
CA TRP A 18 5.79 -0.40 6.84
C TRP A 18 5.76 -0.04 8.32
N ARG A 19 6.51 -0.77 9.15
CA ARG A 19 6.58 -0.47 10.58
C ARG A 19 7.17 0.90 10.84
N ARG A 20 8.24 1.24 10.13
CA ARG A 20 8.83 2.58 10.28
C ARG A 20 7.88 3.68 9.84
N SER A 21 6.95 3.35 8.96
CA SER A 21 5.96 4.30 8.47
C SER A 21 4.71 4.35 9.32
N GLY A 22 4.66 3.58 10.41
CA GLY A 22 3.53 3.60 11.33
C GLY A 22 2.46 2.57 11.05
N PHE A 23 2.66 1.66 10.07
CA PHE A 23 1.68 0.62 9.78
C PHE A 23 1.91 -0.58 10.70
N GLU A 24 0.80 -1.08 11.23
CA GLU A 24 0.83 -2.32 12.00
C GLU A 24 0.61 -3.50 11.06
N ILE A 25 1.15 -4.65 11.42
CA ILE A 25 0.88 -5.87 10.67
C ILE A 25 -0.57 -6.25 10.90
N ARG A 26 -1.30 -6.47 9.83
CA ARG A 26 -2.73 -6.77 9.86
C ARG A 26 -3.00 -8.02 9.04
N PRO A 27 -4.21 -8.59 9.14
CA PRO A 27 -4.55 -9.72 8.28
C PRO A 27 -4.31 -9.38 6.81
N GLY A 28 -3.66 -10.26 6.11
CA GLY A 28 -3.26 -10.05 4.72
C GLY A 28 -1.81 -9.65 4.55
N ASP A 29 -1.11 -9.34 5.64
CA ASP A 29 0.25 -8.80 5.56
C ASP A 29 1.34 -9.83 5.90
N SER A 30 1.00 -11.07 6.14
CA SER A 30 2.01 -12.10 6.41
C SER A 30 2.74 -12.45 5.11
N LYS A 31 3.91 -13.07 5.24
CA LYS A 31 4.70 -13.44 4.07
C LYS A 31 3.92 -14.35 3.13
N GLU A 32 3.20 -15.31 3.69
CA GLU A 32 2.40 -16.24 2.89
C GLU A 32 1.24 -15.53 2.20
N GLU A 33 0.60 -14.61 2.92
CA GLU A 33 -0.50 -13.85 2.34
C GLU A 33 -0.04 -12.92 1.23
N LEU A 34 1.13 -12.31 1.39
CA LEU A 34 1.68 -11.47 0.32
C LEU A 34 2.13 -12.31 -0.87
N ARG A 35 2.59 -13.54 -0.63
CA ARG A 35 2.90 -14.45 -1.72
C ARG A 35 1.64 -14.74 -2.55
N ARG A 36 0.51 -14.97 -1.88
CA ARG A 36 -0.77 -15.19 -2.58
C ARG A 36 -1.20 -13.95 -3.36
N LYS A 37 -0.94 -12.78 -2.78
CA LYS A 37 -1.24 -11.52 -3.47
C LYS A 37 -0.45 -11.44 -4.78
N LEU A 38 0.82 -11.86 -4.77
CA LEU A 38 1.63 -11.85 -5.98
C LEU A 38 1.08 -12.78 -7.05
N GLU A 39 0.51 -13.90 -6.65
CA GLU A 39 -0.09 -14.82 -7.62
C GLU A 39 -1.28 -14.20 -8.33
N ARG A 40 -2.01 -13.34 -7.62
CA ARG A 40 -3.18 -12.71 -8.20
C ARG A 40 -2.83 -11.52 -9.08
N ASP A 41 -2.00 -10.61 -8.59
CA ASP A 41 -1.66 -9.37 -9.30
C ASP A 41 -0.15 -9.15 -9.24
N PRO A 42 0.63 -9.95 -9.96
CA PRO A 42 2.10 -9.85 -9.81
C PRO A 42 2.69 -8.52 -10.24
N ASP A 43 1.99 -7.76 -11.07
CA ASP A 43 2.51 -6.51 -11.60
C ASP A 43 1.97 -5.27 -10.88
N LEU A 44 1.19 -5.44 -9.82
CA LEU A 44 0.59 -4.31 -9.11
C LEU A 44 1.17 -4.08 -7.71
N PHE A 45 2.02 -4.95 -7.22
CA PHE A 45 2.70 -4.76 -5.94
C PHE A 45 4.12 -4.31 -6.26
N LEU A 46 4.40 -3.03 -6.04
CA LEU A 46 5.65 -2.42 -6.48
C LEU A 46 6.50 -1.95 -5.32
N VAL A 47 7.81 -1.98 -5.52
CA VAL A 47 8.77 -1.41 -4.59
C VAL A 47 9.67 -0.42 -5.32
N ALA A 48 10.18 0.55 -4.59
CA ALA A 48 11.17 1.49 -5.09
C ALA A 48 12.51 1.17 -4.45
N GLU A 49 13.54 1.14 -5.27
CA GLU A 49 14.87 0.76 -4.84
C GLU A 49 15.84 1.91 -5.12
N GLU A 50 16.67 2.23 -4.12
CA GLU A 50 17.69 3.25 -4.26
C GLU A 50 18.97 2.67 -3.67
N ASP A 51 20.06 2.65 -4.43
CA ASP A 51 21.33 2.08 -3.98
C ASP A 51 21.14 0.69 -3.40
N ALA A 52 20.41 -0.15 -4.12
CA ALA A 52 20.12 -1.55 -3.76
C ALA A 52 19.31 -1.72 -2.46
N LYS A 53 18.69 -0.65 -1.97
CA LYS A 53 17.84 -0.71 -0.77
C LYS A 53 16.41 -0.38 -1.12
N ILE A 54 15.47 -1.08 -0.51
CA ILE A 54 14.04 -0.81 -0.67
C ILE A 54 13.70 0.45 0.13
N VAL A 55 13.26 1.48 -0.55
CA VAL A 55 12.93 2.77 0.07
C VAL A 55 11.46 3.13 -0.08
N GLY A 56 10.69 2.36 -0.83
CA GLY A 56 9.26 2.58 -0.97
C GLY A 56 8.53 1.31 -1.34
N ALA A 57 7.25 1.26 -1.05
CA ALA A 57 6.40 0.13 -1.40
C ALA A 57 4.95 0.58 -1.57
N VAL A 58 4.21 -0.08 -2.43
CA VAL A 58 2.79 0.18 -2.62
C VAL A 58 2.11 -1.10 -3.10
N ILE A 59 0.92 -1.38 -2.59
CA ILE A 59 0.12 -2.50 -3.05
C ILE A 59 -1.02 -1.97 -3.90
N GLY A 60 -1.11 -2.45 -5.15
CA GLY A 60 -2.26 -2.24 -5.99
C GLY A 60 -3.05 -3.54 -6.11
N ALA A 61 -4.36 -3.43 -6.28
CA ALA A 61 -5.24 -4.58 -6.43
C ALA A 61 -6.30 -4.28 -7.49
N TRP A 62 -6.75 -5.32 -8.17
CA TRP A 62 -7.72 -5.21 -9.25
C TRP A 62 -8.72 -6.35 -9.12
N ASP A 63 -9.98 -6.01 -8.93
CA ASP A 63 -11.00 -7.06 -8.73
C ASP A 63 -11.81 -7.37 -10.00
N GLY A 64 -11.40 -6.81 -11.12
CA GLY A 64 -12.11 -6.98 -12.40
C GLY A 64 -13.06 -5.83 -12.70
N ARG A 65 -13.33 -4.95 -11.76
CA ARG A 65 -14.25 -3.83 -11.93
C ARG A 65 -13.63 -2.52 -11.44
N ARG A 66 -12.98 -2.53 -10.28
CA ARG A 66 -12.29 -1.35 -9.73
C ARG A 66 -10.96 -1.77 -9.16
N ALA A 67 -10.06 -0.81 -9.03
CA ALA A 67 -8.77 -1.06 -8.43
C ALA A 67 -8.65 -0.33 -7.09
N TRP A 68 -7.68 -0.77 -6.30
CA TRP A 68 -7.44 -0.27 -4.95
C TRP A 68 -5.96 -0.08 -4.74
N ILE A 69 -5.60 0.90 -3.94
CA ILE A 69 -4.21 1.13 -3.52
C ILE A 69 -4.15 1.06 -2.01
N TYR A 70 -3.18 0.29 -1.51
CA TYR A 70 -2.99 0.07 -0.08
C TYR A 70 -1.53 0.25 0.29
N HIS A 71 -1.28 0.58 1.53
CA HIS A 71 0.06 0.50 2.16
C HIS A 71 1.15 1.23 1.39
N LEU A 72 0.83 2.40 0.87
CA LEU A 72 1.84 3.24 0.25
C LEU A 72 2.76 3.79 1.35
N ALA A 73 4.04 3.52 1.25
CA ALA A 73 5.01 3.99 2.22
C ALA A 73 6.33 4.33 1.54
N VAL A 74 6.98 5.38 2.03
CA VAL A 74 8.32 5.76 1.59
C VAL A 74 9.15 6.01 2.84
N ASP A 75 10.37 5.49 2.84
CA ASP A 75 11.29 5.66 3.96
C ASP A 75 11.44 7.16 4.25
N PRO A 76 11.28 7.57 5.51
CA PRO A 76 11.38 9.00 5.85
C PRO A 76 12.67 9.66 5.41
N ARG A 77 13.78 8.91 5.33
CA ARG A 77 15.05 9.46 4.90
C ARG A 77 15.11 9.78 3.41
N PHE A 78 14.12 9.28 2.64
CA PHE A 78 14.07 9.45 1.20
C PHE A 78 12.86 10.26 0.74
N ARG A 79 12.16 10.91 1.66
CA ARG A 79 11.02 11.76 1.30
C ARG A 79 11.52 13.00 0.57
N ARG A 80 10.61 13.69 -0.12
CA ARG A 80 10.89 14.88 -0.91
C ARG A 80 11.65 14.60 -2.20
N LYS A 81 11.75 13.32 -2.59
CA LYS A 81 12.32 12.94 -3.88
C LYS A 81 11.25 12.49 -4.85
N HIS A 82 9.99 12.78 -4.53
CA HIS A 82 8.84 12.42 -5.35
C HIS A 82 8.71 10.92 -5.60
N ILE A 83 9.26 10.11 -4.69
CA ILE A 83 9.22 8.65 -4.85
C ILE A 83 7.78 8.16 -4.81
N ALA A 84 6.99 8.62 -3.83
CA ALA A 84 5.61 8.18 -3.68
C ALA A 84 4.77 8.52 -4.91
N SER A 85 4.88 9.75 -5.42
CA SER A 85 4.11 10.13 -6.60
C SER A 85 4.54 9.33 -7.83
N LYS A 86 5.83 9.06 -7.98
CA LYS A 86 6.30 8.24 -9.10
C LYS A 86 5.78 6.82 -9.00
N MET A 87 5.75 6.25 -7.80
CA MET A 87 5.22 4.90 -7.60
C MET A 87 3.73 4.84 -7.91
N LEU A 88 2.97 5.84 -7.45
CA LEU A 88 1.54 5.89 -7.72
C LEU A 88 1.28 6.03 -9.22
N GLN A 89 2.03 6.89 -9.89
CA GLN A 89 1.88 7.05 -11.33
C GLN A 89 2.18 5.76 -12.08
N GLU A 90 3.16 5.00 -11.62
CA GLU A 90 3.48 3.72 -12.27
C GLU A 90 2.37 2.69 -12.04
N VAL A 91 1.85 2.59 -10.82
CA VAL A 91 0.73 1.70 -10.54
C VAL A 91 -0.47 2.08 -11.41
N GLU A 92 -0.79 3.37 -11.48
CA GLU A 92 -1.91 3.84 -12.28
C GLU A 92 -1.71 3.54 -13.76
N ARG A 93 -0.48 3.70 -14.26
CA ARG A 93 -0.19 3.37 -15.64
C ARG A 93 -0.49 1.91 -15.94
N ARG A 94 -0.05 1.03 -15.03
CA ARG A 94 -0.31 -0.42 -15.19
C ARG A 94 -1.80 -0.73 -15.10
N MET A 95 -2.51 -0.05 -14.21
CA MET A 95 -3.95 -0.21 -14.10
C MET A 95 -4.68 0.26 -15.36
N ARG A 96 -4.25 1.38 -15.93
CA ARG A 96 -4.85 1.86 -17.18
C ARG A 96 -4.67 0.83 -18.30
N GLU A 97 -3.53 0.19 -18.38
CA GLU A 97 -3.29 -0.84 -19.39
C GLU A 97 -4.23 -2.03 -19.23
N LYS A 98 -4.69 -2.27 -18.00
CA LYS A 98 -5.66 -3.34 -17.72
C LYS A 98 -7.11 -2.92 -17.94
N GLY A 99 -7.35 -1.66 -18.28
CA GLY A 99 -8.70 -1.17 -18.48
C GLY A 99 -9.42 -0.78 -17.21
N VAL A 100 -8.70 -0.54 -16.11
CA VAL A 100 -9.31 -0.16 -14.84
C VAL A 100 -10.01 1.19 -14.99
N PRO A 101 -11.32 1.28 -14.71
CA PRO A 101 -12.05 2.55 -14.87
C PRO A 101 -11.92 3.49 -13.68
N LYS A 102 -11.62 2.99 -12.50
CA LYS A 102 -11.54 3.82 -11.31
C LYS A 102 -10.65 3.17 -10.28
N VAL A 103 -9.83 3.97 -9.63
CA VAL A 103 -8.94 3.52 -8.55
C VAL A 103 -9.39 4.18 -7.26
N ASN A 104 -9.54 3.39 -6.21
CA ASN A 104 -9.77 3.89 -4.86
C ASN A 104 -8.53 3.64 -4.02
N ALA A 105 -8.34 4.44 -2.98
CA ALA A 105 -7.21 4.25 -2.08
C ALA A 105 -7.71 4.21 -0.65
N GLN A 106 -7.07 3.38 0.17
CA GLN A 106 -7.31 3.39 1.61
C GLN A 106 -6.14 4.10 2.27
N VAL A 107 -6.43 5.20 2.95
CA VAL A 107 -5.40 6.00 3.61
C VAL A 107 -5.85 6.21 5.05
N PHE A 108 -4.95 5.90 6.00
CA PHE A 108 -5.28 6.10 7.40
C PHE A 108 -5.50 7.59 7.68
N LEU A 109 -6.49 7.88 8.51
CA LEU A 109 -6.83 9.27 8.84
C LEU A 109 -5.65 10.01 9.48
N TRP A 110 -4.78 9.30 10.21
CA TRP A 110 -3.63 9.93 10.84
C TRP A 110 -2.50 10.24 9.85
N ASN A 111 -2.57 9.73 8.64
CA ASN A 111 -1.47 9.82 7.69
C ASN A 111 -1.64 11.04 6.78
N ALA A 112 -1.46 12.22 7.36
CA ALA A 112 -1.64 13.47 6.63
C ALA A 112 -0.76 13.59 5.38
N PRO A 113 0.52 13.19 5.40
CA PRO A 113 1.32 13.28 4.18
C PRO A 113 0.72 12.48 3.03
N SER A 114 0.22 11.27 3.29
CA SER A 114 -0.42 10.47 2.25
C SER A 114 -1.73 11.07 1.79
N LEU A 115 -2.55 11.56 2.72
CA LEU A 115 -3.80 12.23 2.34
C LEU A 115 -3.53 13.40 1.39
N ASN A 116 -2.55 14.22 1.73
CA ASN A 116 -2.20 15.37 0.89
C ASN A 116 -1.68 14.92 -0.47
N LEU A 117 -0.86 13.88 -0.49
CA LEU A 117 -0.32 13.36 -1.75
C LEU A 117 -1.45 12.87 -2.65
N PHE A 118 -2.35 12.03 -2.13
CA PHE A 118 -3.44 11.51 -2.95
C PHE A 118 -4.32 12.63 -3.47
N GLU A 119 -4.64 13.61 -2.63
CA GLU A 119 -5.44 14.75 -3.08
C GLU A 119 -4.73 15.54 -4.19
N SER A 120 -3.42 15.71 -4.07
CA SER A 120 -2.66 16.41 -5.10
C SER A 120 -2.65 15.67 -6.44
N LEU A 121 -2.87 14.36 -6.41
CA LEU A 121 -2.91 13.54 -7.62
C LEU A 121 -4.33 13.31 -8.14
N GLY A 122 -5.30 14.02 -7.59
CA GLY A 122 -6.66 13.97 -8.09
C GLY A 122 -7.60 13.03 -7.36
N TYR A 123 -7.15 12.38 -6.31
CA TYR A 123 -8.03 11.54 -5.49
C TYR A 123 -8.86 12.44 -4.59
N LYS A 124 -10.11 12.06 -4.37
CA LYS A 124 -11.03 12.85 -3.55
C LYS A 124 -11.60 11.99 -2.45
N LYS A 125 -11.72 12.57 -1.26
CA LYS A 125 -12.37 11.89 -0.16
C LYS A 125 -13.81 11.57 -0.53
N GLN A 126 -14.24 10.37 -0.21
CA GLN A 126 -15.62 9.94 -0.46
C GLN A 126 -16.36 9.93 0.87
N SER A 127 -16.92 11.08 1.22
CA SER A 127 -17.49 11.29 2.56
C SER A 127 -18.83 10.59 2.77
N ASP A 128 -19.43 10.06 1.71
CA ASP A 128 -20.69 9.32 1.82
C ASP A 128 -20.47 7.83 2.07
N LEU A 129 -19.22 7.39 2.24
CA LEU A 129 -18.89 6.00 2.43
C LEU A 129 -18.17 5.78 3.74
N VAL A 130 -18.41 4.61 4.33
CA VAL A 130 -17.68 4.15 5.50
C VAL A 130 -17.16 2.75 5.17
N GLN A 131 -15.92 2.49 5.52
CA GLN A 131 -15.38 1.14 5.35
C GLN A 131 -15.78 0.31 6.57
N MET A 132 -16.34 -0.88 6.32
CA MET A 132 -16.68 -1.83 7.36
C MET A 132 -15.90 -3.11 7.09
N GLY A 133 -15.26 -3.65 8.12
CA GLY A 133 -14.42 -4.82 7.97
C GLY A 133 -14.71 -5.87 9.01
N LYS A 134 -14.43 -7.12 8.67
CA LYS A 134 -14.57 -8.26 9.57
C LYS A 134 -13.46 -9.24 9.25
N THR A 135 -12.73 -9.67 10.28
CA THR A 135 -11.67 -10.65 10.09
C THR A 135 -12.28 -12.05 10.03
N LEU A 136 -11.91 -12.80 9.01
CA LEU A 136 -12.46 -14.15 8.81
C LEU A 136 -11.48 -15.26 9.18
N GLY A 137 -10.16 -14.99 9.08
CA GLY A 137 -9.17 -16.01 9.34
C GLY A 137 -8.85 -16.17 10.81
N ASP A 138 -8.06 -17.21 11.12
CA ASP A 138 -7.53 -17.38 12.46
C ASP A 138 -6.48 -16.29 12.65
N ASN A 139 -6.74 -15.38 13.58
CA ASN A 139 -5.88 -14.23 13.73
C ASN A 139 -5.26 -14.11 15.09
N LYS A 140 -4.88 -15.19 15.69
CA LYS A 140 -4.22 -15.14 16.98
C LYS A 140 -3.03 -14.22 16.99
N GLN A 141 -2.29 -14.21 15.91
CA GLN A 141 -1.12 -13.33 15.82
C GLN A 141 -1.50 -11.87 15.55
N PHE A 142 -2.74 -11.63 15.22
CA PHE A 142 -3.22 -10.29 14.99
C PHE A 142 -4.19 -9.89 16.07
N SER A 143 -4.13 -10.61 17.17
CA SER A 143 -5.12 -10.39 18.19
C SER A 143 -4.98 -8.96 18.62
N THR A 144 -5.90 -8.28 18.28
CA THR A 144 -5.77 -7.10 18.30
C THR A 144 -6.23 -6.43 19.30
N LYS A 145 -5.66 -5.74 19.75
CA LYS A 145 -5.92 -4.55 20.22
C LYS A 145 -6.68 -3.80 19.26
N THR A 146 -7.81 -3.49 19.70
CA THR A 146 -8.53 -2.46 19.06
C THR A 146 -7.62 -1.34 18.98
N SER A 147 -7.57 -0.77 17.92
CA SER A 147 -6.69 0.26 17.67
C SER A 147 -6.85 1.35 18.65
N SER A 148 -5.76 1.80 19.06
CA SER A 148 -5.66 2.86 19.96
C SER A 148 -6.10 4.14 19.29
N PRO A 149 -6.81 4.97 20.00
CA PRO A 149 -7.24 6.25 19.44
C PRO A 149 -6.07 7.09 18.93
N GLY A 150 -4.93 6.98 19.56
CA GLY A 150 -3.79 7.76 19.12
C GLY A 150 -3.23 7.36 17.79
N ARG A 151 -3.63 6.20 17.32
CA ARG A 151 -3.13 5.72 16.04
C ARG A 151 -3.95 6.22 14.89
N LYS A 152 -5.13 6.66 15.20
CA LYS A 152 -6.04 7.03 14.13
C LYS A 152 -5.72 8.32 13.44
#